data_4800a77cb020c7732c431eb23471a7e3
#
_entry.id   4800a77cb020c7732c431eb23471a7e3
#
_cell.length_a   1.000
_cell.length_b   1.000
_cell.length_c   1.000
_cell.angle_alpha   90.00
_cell.angle_beta   90.00
_cell.angle_gamma   90.00
#
_symmetry.space_group_name_H-M   'P 1'
#
loop_
_entity.id
_entity.type
_entity.pdbx_description
1 polymer ?
#
loop_
_entity_poly.entity_id
_entity_poly.type
_entity_poly.pdbx_seq_one_letter_code
_entity_poly.pdbx_strand_id
1 'polypeptide(L)'
;MNRNLIIGLILSAIAILAALMSFIWTPFDHVAMNIPAKLQTPNLTHWFGTDHFGRDIFSMIMVGARTSIAVAFVAVGIGMGLGIPLGLWAAARKGSYIDELIMRANDLIFAFPSLVIAILITAIFGAGAVNAIIAIGIFNIPVFARVVRGAAMPIWEREFILAAHVAGKNAARISVEHILPNVLNLLIVQATIQFSLGILAEAALSYVGLGAQPPTPSWGRMLADAQTLVSIAPHLALIPGFAIIITVMGLNLMGDGLRDYLNPRTRVART
;
A
#
# COMPACT_ATOMS: atom_id res chain seq x y z
N MET A 1 1.62 -15.67 19.94
CA MET A 1 1.72 -14.81 18.73
C MET A 1 2.76 -15.43 17.83
N ASN A 2 2.49 -15.53 16.51
CA ASN A 2 3.45 -16.14 15.57
C ASN A 2 4.68 -15.22 15.42
N ARG A 3 5.91 -15.82 15.32
CA ARG A 3 7.17 -15.04 15.18
C ARG A 3 7.11 -14.05 14.01
N ASN A 4 6.52 -14.48 12.88
CA ASN A 4 6.36 -13.61 11.70
C ASN A 4 5.52 -12.37 12.00
N LEU A 5 4.43 -12.51 12.78
CA LEU A 5 3.60 -11.38 13.18
C LEU A 5 4.37 -10.38 14.05
N ILE A 6 5.17 -10.88 15.01
CA ILE A 6 5.96 -10.01 15.89
C ILE A 6 7.00 -9.23 15.08
N ILE A 7 7.79 -9.93 14.26
CA ILE A 7 8.83 -9.32 13.42
C ILE A 7 8.19 -8.32 12.46
N GLY A 8 7.10 -8.72 11.79
CA GLY A 8 6.38 -7.86 10.86
C GLY A 8 5.86 -6.58 11.52
N LEU A 9 5.28 -6.68 12.72
CA LEU A 9 4.83 -5.53 13.50
C LEU A 9 5.97 -4.60 13.88
N ILE A 10 7.11 -5.14 14.33
CA ILE A 10 8.27 -4.32 14.71
C ILE A 10 8.81 -3.55 13.49
N LEU A 11 9.05 -4.25 12.37
CA LEU A 11 9.60 -3.63 11.16
C LEU A 11 8.64 -2.56 10.58
N SER A 12 7.35 -2.86 10.52
CA SER A 12 6.34 -1.90 10.05
C SER A 12 6.21 -0.72 11.00
N ALA A 13 6.27 -0.96 12.33
CA ALA A 13 6.20 0.08 13.34
C ALA A 13 7.37 1.05 13.24
N ILE A 14 8.59 0.60 12.94
CA ILE A 14 9.75 1.48 12.75
C ILE A 14 9.47 2.51 11.65
N ALA A 15 8.98 2.07 10.49
CA ALA A 15 8.67 2.96 9.37
C ALA A 15 7.51 3.92 9.69
N ILE A 16 6.44 3.42 10.34
CA ILE A 16 5.28 4.21 10.73
C ILE A 16 5.67 5.25 11.79
N LEU A 17 6.46 4.86 12.80
CA LEU A 17 6.93 5.78 13.84
C LEU A 17 7.86 6.85 13.26
N ALA A 18 8.76 6.49 12.33
CA ALA A 18 9.59 7.47 11.63
C ALA A 18 8.73 8.47 10.84
N ALA A 19 7.70 8.00 10.14
CA ALA A 19 6.75 8.85 9.42
C ALA A 19 5.98 9.78 10.37
N LEU A 20 5.44 9.26 11.47
CA LEU A 20 4.70 10.05 12.47
C LEU A 20 5.60 11.06 13.17
N MET A 21 6.82 10.63 13.55
CA MET A 21 7.77 11.51 14.20
C MET A 21 8.19 12.68 13.30
N SER A 22 8.26 12.47 11.98
CA SER A 22 8.60 13.51 11.01
C SER A 22 7.63 14.69 10.96
N PHE A 23 6.44 14.58 11.55
CA PHE A 23 5.51 15.71 11.69
C PHE A 23 5.89 16.67 12.82
N ILE A 24 6.60 16.15 13.83
CA ILE A 24 6.92 16.88 15.06
C ILE A 24 8.40 17.26 15.06
N TRP A 25 9.25 16.37 14.58
CA TRP A 25 10.69 16.52 14.65
C TRP A 25 11.43 15.78 13.55
N THR A 26 12.42 16.46 13.00
CA THR A 26 13.51 15.90 12.17
C THR A 26 14.82 16.49 12.64
N PRO A 27 15.97 15.79 12.58
CA PRO A 27 17.26 16.33 13.00
C PRO A 27 17.62 17.65 12.31
N PHE A 28 17.30 17.76 11.02
CA PHE A 28 17.53 18.93 10.20
C PHE A 28 16.30 19.22 9.36
N ASP A 29 16.19 20.46 8.85
CA ASP A 29 15.20 20.77 7.84
C ASP A 29 15.55 20.02 6.53
N HIS A 30 14.62 19.15 6.09
CA HIS A 30 14.79 18.29 4.93
C HIS A 30 14.86 19.05 3.58
N VAL A 31 14.53 20.36 3.58
CA VAL A 31 14.58 21.22 2.39
C VAL A 31 15.82 22.11 2.41
N ALA A 32 16.39 22.37 3.59
CA ALA A 32 17.52 23.27 3.73
C ALA A 32 18.77 22.74 2.99
N MET A 33 19.23 23.50 2.01
CA MET A 33 20.40 23.17 1.22
C MET A 33 21.68 23.68 1.89
N ASN A 34 22.72 22.85 1.94
CA ASN A 34 24.04 23.19 2.44
C ASN A 34 25.12 22.71 1.45
N ILE A 35 25.34 23.49 0.38
CA ILE A 35 26.23 23.09 -0.70
C ILE A 35 27.67 22.74 -0.24
N PRO A 36 28.27 23.45 0.75
CA PRO A 36 29.57 23.05 1.33
C PRO A 36 29.56 21.65 1.92
N ALA A 37 28.42 21.14 2.40
CA ALA A 37 28.28 19.82 3.01
C ALA A 37 27.73 18.75 2.03
N LYS A 38 27.81 18.97 0.72
CA LYS A 38 27.30 18.01 -0.29
C LYS A 38 28.03 16.67 -0.25
N LEU A 39 27.29 15.56 -0.46
CA LEU A 39 27.81 14.20 -0.64
C LEU A 39 28.67 13.70 0.52
N GLN A 40 28.45 14.21 1.74
CA GLN A 40 29.12 13.68 2.92
C GLN A 40 28.68 12.25 3.19
N THR A 41 29.64 11.40 3.51
CA THR A 41 29.35 10.04 4.00
C THR A 41 28.74 10.10 5.40
N PRO A 42 28.07 9.04 5.88
CA PRO A 42 27.56 8.94 7.23
C PRO A 42 28.57 9.36 8.29
N ASN A 43 28.18 10.29 9.17
CA ASN A 43 29.03 10.84 10.23
C ASN A 43 28.20 11.19 11.48
N LEU A 44 28.83 11.69 12.55
CA LEU A 44 28.15 12.00 13.82
C LEU A 44 27.13 13.14 13.72
N THR A 45 27.29 14.06 12.76
CA THR A 45 26.35 15.16 12.53
C THR A 45 25.22 14.74 11.62
N HIS A 46 25.57 14.09 10.49
CA HIS A 46 24.62 13.55 9.51
C HIS A 46 24.70 12.03 9.52
N TRP A 47 23.83 11.39 10.32
CA TRP A 47 23.90 9.94 10.57
C TRP A 47 23.87 9.08 9.32
N PHE A 48 23.14 9.52 8.29
CA PHE A 48 23.07 8.83 6.99
C PHE A 48 23.81 9.60 5.89
N GLY A 49 24.57 10.66 6.25
CA GLY A 49 25.23 11.52 5.30
C GLY A 49 24.30 12.56 4.67
N THR A 50 24.79 13.20 3.63
CA THR A 50 24.07 14.25 2.92
C THR A 50 23.96 13.96 1.42
N ASP A 51 22.94 14.52 0.78
CA ASP A 51 22.73 14.40 -0.65
C ASP A 51 23.60 15.40 -1.48
N HIS A 52 23.33 15.45 -2.78
CA HIS A 52 24.03 16.33 -3.71
C HIS A 52 23.74 17.84 -3.52
N PHE A 53 22.73 18.19 -2.71
CA PHE A 53 22.46 19.56 -2.28
C PHE A 53 22.91 19.82 -0.85
N GLY A 54 23.51 18.83 -0.17
CA GLY A 54 23.90 18.91 1.23
C GLY A 54 22.72 18.79 2.21
N ARG A 55 21.58 18.25 1.76
CA ARG A 55 20.40 17.99 2.62
C ARG A 55 20.65 16.72 3.43
N ASP A 56 20.16 16.68 4.67
CA ASP A 56 20.31 15.54 5.57
C ASP A 56 19.45 14.34 5.11
N ILE A 57 20.10 13.21 4.81
CA ILE A 57 19.42 12.02 4.32
C ILE A 57 18.51 11.40 5.38
N PHE A 58 18.89 11.41 6.66
CA PHE A 58 18.05 10.83 7.72
C PHE A 58 16.72 11.59 7.86
N SER A 59 16.76 12.92 7.85
CA SER A 59 15.57 13.77 7.83
C SER A 59 14.71 13.51 6.59
N MET A 60 15.35 13.37 5.42
CA MET A 60 14.65 13.03 4.17
C MET A 60 14.02 11.64 4.20
N ILE A 61 14.63 10.64 4.82
CA ILE A 61 14.06 9.29 5.01
C ILE A 61 12.81 9.34 5.89
N MET A 62 12.83 10.11 6.98
CA MET A 62 11.67 10.26 7.87
C MET A 62 10.49 10.93 7.13
N VAL A 63 10.73 12.03 6.44
CA VAL A 63 9.70 12.73 5.66
C VAL A 63 9.26 11.91 4.44
N GLY A 64 10.20 11.22 3.78
CA GLY A 64 9.93 10.30 2.68
C GLY A 64 9.04 9.12 3.11
N ALA A 65 9.24 8.59 4.33
CA ALA A 65 8.35 7.59 4.93
C ALA A 65 6.91 8.08 4.98
N ARG A 66 6.68 9.33 5.44
CA ARG A 66 5.35 9.93 5.49
C ARG A 66 4.70 9.96 4.12
N THR A 67 5.43 10.41 3.10
CA THR A 67 4.91 10.52 1.73
C THR A 67 4.61 9.15 1.13
N SER A 68 5.58 8.22 1.15
CA SER A 68 5.43 6.89 0.54
C SER A 68 4.33 6.06 1.23
N ILE A 69 4.26 6.11 2.58
CA ILE A 69 3.22 5.41 3.35
C ILE A 69 1.85 6.02 3.11
N ALA A 70 1.73 7.37 3.11
CA ALA A 70 0.44 8.04 2.90
C ALA A 70 -0.12 7.75 1.50
N VAL A 71 0.72 7.82 0.46
CA VAL A 71 0.29 7.49 -0.92
C VAL A 71 -0.23 6.07 -1.00
N ALA A 72 0.51 5.09 -0.48
CA ALA A 72 0.09 3.69 -0.50
C ALA A 72 -1.19 3.47 0.34
N PHE A 73 -1.29 4.08 1.52
CA PHE A 73 -2.45 3.94 2.41
C PHE A 73 -3.73 4.49 1.77
N VAL A 74 -3.68 5.68 1.20
CA VAL A 74 -4.86 6.28 0.55
C VAL A 74 -5.24 5.51 -0.71
N ALA A 75 -4.27 5.08 -1.51
CA ALA A 75 -4.53 4.29 -2.71
C ALA A 75 -5.20 2.94 -2.40
N VAL A 76 -4.72 2.22 -1.36
CA VAL A 76 -5.37 0.99 -0.89
C VAL A 76 -6.74 1.28 -0.32
N GLY A 77 -6.90 2.39 0.41
CA GLY A 77 -8.20 2.86 0.93
C GLY A 77 -9.23 3.09 -0.18
N ILE A 78 -8.84 3.70 -1.30
CA ILE A 78 -9.70 3.85 -2.49
C ILE A 78 -10.08 2.48 -3.04
N GLY A 79 -9.10 1.59 -3.20
CA GLY A 79 -9.34 0.22 -3.68
C GLY A 79 -10.32 -0.55 -2.80
N MET A 80 -10.17 -0.48 -1.48
CA MET A 80 -11.08 -1.09 -0.52
C MET A 80 -12.46 -0.43 -0.53
N GLY A 81 -12.50 0.91 -0.47
CA GLY A 81 -13.73 1.69 -0.36
C GLY A 81 -14.68 1.50 -1.56
N LEU A 82 -14.12 1.29 -2.75
CA LEU A 82 -14.90 1.03 -3.96
C LEU A 82 -14.98 -0.46 -4.31
N GLY A 83 -13.88 -1.20 -4.17
CA GLY A 83 -13.82 -2.61 -4.55
C GLY A 83 -14.65 -3.52 -3.66
N ILE A 84 -14.66 -3.30 -2.34
CA ILE A 84 -15.45 -4.13 -1.41
C ILE A 84 -16.96 -4.02 -1.72
N PRO A 85 -17.57 -2.83 -1.80
CA PRO A 85 -18.98 -2.71 -2.16
C PRO A 85 -19.32 -3.32 -3.53
N LEU A 86 -18.47 -3.10 -4.54
CA LEU A 86 -18.66 -3.67 -5.87
C LEU A 86 -18.61 -5.19 -5.84
N GLY A 87 -17.64 -5.77 -5.11
CA GLY A 87 -17.51 -7.22 -4.96
C GLY A 87 -18.69 -7.86 -4.21
N LEU A 88 -19.17 -7.22 -3.15
CA LEU A 88 -20.36 -7.64 -2.41
C LEU A 88 -21.61 -7.58 -3.29
N TRP A 89 -21.75 -6.52 -4.08
CA TRP A 89 -22.88 -6.34 -4.99
C TRP A 89 -22.88 -7.38 -6.10
N ALA A 90 -21.73 -7.64 -6.71
CA ALA A 90 -21.55 -8.69 -7.72
C ALA A 90 -21.88 -10.07 -7.14
N ALA A 91 -21.39 -10.40 -5.92
CA ALA A 91 -21.69 -11.67 -5.27
C ALA A 91 -23.18 -11.85 -4.95
N ALA A 92 -23.86 -10.80 -4.48
CA ALA A 92 -25.30 -10.82 -4.19
C ALA A 92 -26.17 -10.98 -5.46
N ARG A 93 -25.62 -10.68 -6.62
CA ARG A 93 -26.30 -10.75 -7.95
C ARG A 93 -25.62 -11.75 -8.86
N LYS A 94 -25.03 -12.82 -8.31
CA LYS A 94 -24.31 -13.88 -9.04
C LYS A 94 -25.02 -14.30 -10.34
N GLY A 95 -24.33 -14.24 -11.46
CA GLY A 95 -24.83 -14.62 -12.78
C GLY A 95 -25.80 -13.63 -13.43
N SER A 96 -26.02 -12.45 -12.84
CA SER A 96 -26.80 -11.37 -13.44
C SER A 96 -25.95 -10.48 -14.34
N TYR A 97 -26.59 -9.64 -15.16
CA TYR A 97 -25.93 -8.59 -15.95
C TYR A 97 -25.09 -7.63 -15.09
N ILE A 98 -25.48 -7.38 -13.83
CA ILE A 98 -24.73 -6.51 -12.90
C ILE A 98 -23.42 -7.18 -12.52
N ASP A 99 -23.47 -8.45 -12.15
CA ASP A 99 -22.27 -9.24 -11.85
C ASP A 99 -21.31 -9.25 -13.05
N GLU A 100 -21.84 -9.55 -14.23
CA GLU A 100 -21.04 -9.59 -15.46
C GLU A 100 -20.45 -8.22 -15.80
N LEU A 101 -21.21 -7.14 -15.71
CA LEU A 101 -20.73 -5.77 -15.96
C LEU A 101 -19.59 -5.37 -15.02
N ILE A 102 -19.74 -5.62 -13.71
CA ILE A 102 -18.71 -5.32 -12.73
C ILE A 102 -17.44 -6.12 -13.03
N MET A 103 -17.57 -7.41 -13.32
CA MET A 103 -16.41 -8.26 -13.60
C MET A 103 -15.73 -7.89 -14.92
N ARG A 104 -16.44 -7.55 -15.97
CA ARG A 104 -15.86 -7.10 -17.24
C ARG A 104 -15.17 -5.73 -17.09
N ALA A 105 -15.73 -4.81 -16.31
CA ALA A 105 -15.05 -3.55 -15.99
C ALA A 105 -13.73 -3.80 -15.24
N ASN A 106 -13.71 -4.75 -14.31
CA ASN A 106 -12.48 -5.16 -13.62
C ASN A 106 -11.48 -5.82 -14.58
N ASP A 107 -11.96 -6.64 -15.53
CA ASP A 107 -11.12 -7.27 -16.55
C ASP A 107 -10.47 -6.23 -17.45
N LEU A 108 -11.19 -5.17 -17.80
CA LEU A 108 -10.67 -4.07 -18.61
C LEU A 108 -9.51 -3.34 -17.89
N ILE A 109 -9.62 -3.08 -16.58
CA ILE A 109 -8.53 -2.48 -15.80
C ILE A 109 -7.32 -3.41 -15.79
N PHE A 110 -7.50 -4.72 -15.61
CA PHE A 110 -6.40 -5.68 -15.59
C PHE A 110 -5.83 -6.03 -16.96
N ALA A 111 -6.51 -5.66 -18.05
CA ALA A 111 -5.97 -5.82 -19.41
C ALA A 111 -4.71 -4.97 -19.65
N PHE A 112 -4.54 -3.91 -18.86
CA PHE A 112 -3.38 -3.03 -18.95
C PHE A 112 -2.42 -3.25 -17.78
N PRO A 113 -1.09 -3.23 -18.00
CA PRO A 113 -0.12 -3.19 -16.92
C PRO A 113 -0.34 -1.94 -16.05
N SER A 114 -0.29 -2.11 -14.72
CA SER A 114 -0.57 -1.03 -13.76
C SER A 114 0.29 0.22 -13.98
N LEU A 115 1.57 0.03 -14.30
CA LEU A 115 2.49 1.13 -14.63
C LEU A 115 2.07 1.90 -15.88
N VAL A 116 1.51 1.23 -16.90
CA VAL A 116 1.05 1.88 -18.12
C VAL A 116 -0.15 2.79 -17.82
N ILE A 117 -1.11 2.31 -17.02
CA ILE A 117 -2.25 3.13 -16.58
C ILE A 117 -1.75 4.34 -15.79
N ALA A 118 -0.78 4.14 -14.89
CA ALA A 118 -0.22 5.22 -14.09
C ALA A 118 0.50 6.26 -14.96
N ILE A 119 1.27 5.83 -15.96
CA ILE A 119 1.92 6.72 -16.93
C ILE A 119 0.89 7.52 -17.73
N LEU A 120 -0.17 6.87 -18.21
CA LEU A 120 -1.24 7.56 -18.95
C LEU A 120 -1.94 8.62 -18.09
N ILE A 121 -2.30 8.29 -16.85
CA ILE A 121 -2.92 9.24 -15.93
C ILE A 121 -1.99 10.43 -15.67
N THR A 122 -0.72 10.18 -15.37
CA THR A 122 0.24 11.23 -15.09
C THR A 122 0.63 12.03 -16.33
N ALA A 123 0.59 11.44 -17.52
CA ALA A 123 0.81 12.17 -18.78
C ALA A 123 -0.32 13.15 -19.08
N ILE A 124 -1.57 12.81 -18.72
CA ILE A 124 -2.75 13.66 -18.97
C ILE A 124 -2.91 14.70 -17.86
N PHE A 125 -2.81 14.31 -16.60
CA PHE A 125 -3.12 15.15 -15.43
C PHE A 125 -1.88 15.74 -14.75
N GLY A 126 -0.69 15.41 -15.23
CA GLY A 126 0.59 15.85 -14.67
C GLY A 126 1.17 14.88 -13.65
N ALA A 127 2.48 14.98 -13.42
CA ALA A 127 3.18 14.23 -12.39
C ALA A 127 2.84 14.74 -10.99
N GLY A 128 2.73 13.85 -10.01
CA GLY A 128 2.45 14.23 -8.63
C GLY A 128 1.89 13.10 -7.77
N ALA A 129 2.02 13.25 -6.45
CA ALA A 129 1.57 12.25 -5.48
C ALA A 129 0.06 11.95 -5.60
N VAL A 130 -0.77 12.97 -5.87
CA VAL A 130 -2.23 12.80 -6.01
C VAL A 130 -2.57 11.91 -7.20
N ASN A 131 -1.94 12.16 -8.36
CA ASN A 131 -2.18 11.36 -9.56
C ASN A 131 -1.63 9.94 -9.42
N ALA A 132 -0.52 9.76 -8.70
CA ALA A 132 -0.02 8.44 -8.31
C ALA A 132 -1.02 7.69 -7.40
N ILE A 133 -1.61 8.36 -6.40
CA ILE A 133 -2.67 7.80 -5.55
C ILE A 133 -3.85 7.33 -6.38
N ILE A 134 -4.34 8.15 -7.30
CA ILE A 134 -5.48 7.83 -8.17
C ILE A 134 -5.14 6.60 -9.03
N ALA A 135 -3.97 6.59 -9.66
CA ALA A 135 -3.54 5.50 -10.52
C ALA A 135 -3.43 4.17 -9.78
N ILE A 136 -2.75 4.15 -8.63
CA ILE A 136 -2.60 2.96 -7.79
C ILE A 136 -3.96 2.55 -7.20
N GLY A 137 -4.79 3.52 -6.80
CA GLY A 137 -6.12 3.31 -6.25
C GLY A 137 -7.07 2.63 -7.23
N ILE A 138 -7.12 3.11 -8.48
CA ILE A 138 -7.94 2.51 -9.56
C ILE A 138 -7.55 1.06 -9.77
N PHE A 139 -6.25 0.74 -9.78
CA PHE A 139 -5.78 -0.62 -9.96
C PHE A 139 -6.12 -1.54 -8.78
N ASN A 140 -6.25 -0.99 -7.59
CA ASN A 140 -6.65 -1.75 -6.40
C ASN A 140 -8.14 -2.12 -6.37
N ILE A 141 -9.02 -1.37 -7.04
CA ILE A 141 -10.47 -1.63 -7.06
C ILE A 141 -10.79 -3.06 -7.51
N PRO A 142 -10.34 -3.52 -8.71
CA PRO A 142 -10.63 -4.87 -9.17
C PRO A 142 -10.01 -5.96 -8.29
N VAL A 143 -8.88 -5.69 -7.63
CA VAL A 143 -8.27 -6.65 -6.70
C VAL A 143 -9.22 -6.95 -5.55
N PHE A 144 -9.71 -5.90 -4.85
CA PHE A 144 -10.65 -6.09 -3.74
C PHE A 144 -12.01 -6.60 -4.20
N ALA A 145 -12.53 -6.12 -5.34
CA ALA A 145 -13.81 -6.57 -5.86
C ALA A 145 -13.82 -8.07 -6.15
N ARG A 146 -12.76 -8.60 -6.79
CA ARG A 146 -12.63 -10.03 -7.08
C ARG A 146 -12.45 -10.88 -5.84
N VAL A 147 -11.60 -10.43 -4.91
CA VAL A 147 -11.37 -11.16 -3.65
C VAL A 147 -12.66 -11.27 -2.84
N VAL A 148 -13.38 -10.16 -2.69
CA VAL A 148 -14.66 -10.14 -1.96
C VAL A 148 -15.70 -11.00 -2.64
N ARG A 149 -15.88 -10.84 -3.95
CA ARG A 149 -16.84 -11.64 -4.70
C ARG A 149 -16.59 -13.13 -4.56
N GLY A 150 -15.33 -13.56 -4.76
CA GLY A 150 -14.95 -14.96 -4.65
C GLY A 150 -15.18 -15.54 -3.26
N ALA A 151 -14.88 -14.78 -2.20
CA ALA A 151 -15.09 -15.20 -0.83
C ALA A 151 -16.56 -15.16 -0.38
N ALA A 152 -17.34 -14.21 -0.91
CA ALA A 152 -18.75 -14.04 -0.56
C ALA A 152 -19.65 -15.10 -1.20
N MET A 153 -19.37 -15.54 -2.42
CA MET A 153 -20.24 -16.46 -3.16
C MET A 153 -20.57 -17.76 -2.40
N PRO A 154 -19.61 -18.48 -1.78
CA PRO A 154 -19.93 -19.67 -1.01
C PRO A 154 -20.73 -19.37 0.28
N ILE A 155 -20.62 -18.15 0.81
CA ILE A 155 -21.35 -17.74 2.02
C ILE A 155 -22.83 -17.49 1.68
N TRP A 156 -23.12 -16.92 0.51
CA TRP A 156 -24.51 -16.72 0.03
C TRP A 156 -25.32 -18.01 -0.03
N GLU A 157 -24.66 -19.17 -0.19
CA GLU A 157 -25.30 -20.49 -0.29
C GLU A 157 -25.52 -21.16 1.09
N ARG A 158 -25.14 -20.49 2.21
CA ARG A 158 -25.28 -21.02 3.56
C ARG A 158 -26.70 -20.90 4.11
N GLU A 159 -27.11 -21.88 4.93
CA GLU A 159 -28.46 -21.94 5.51
C GLU A 159 -28.82 -20.70 6.35
N PHE A 160 -27.86 -20.13 7.09
CA PHE A 160 -28.15 -18.93 7.88
C PHE A 160 -28.44 -17.69 7.03
N ILE A 161 -27.98 -17.64 5.78
CA ILE A 161 -28.34 -16.60 4.82
C ILE A 161 -29.75 -16.81 4.31
N LEU A 162 -30.16 -18.07 4.07
CA LEU A 162 -31.54 -18.39 3.72
C LEU A 162 -32.50 -17.98 4.85
N ALA A 163 -32.15 -18.28 6.10
CA ALA A 163 -32.90 -17.83 7.27
C ALA A 163 -33.03 -16.30 7.36
N ALA A 164 -31.94 -15.55 7.03
CA ALA A 164 -31.97 -14.09 6.99
C ALA A 164 -32.92 -13.56 5.90
N HIS A 165 -32.97 -14.21 4.74
CA HIS A 165 -33.97 -13.89 3.69
C HIS A 165 -35.39 -14.13 4.13
N VAL A 166 -35.69 -15.27 4.79
CA VAL A 166 -37.02 -15.57 5.34
C VAL A 166 -37.43 -14.55 6.41
N ALA A 167 -36.43 -14.04 7.19
CA ALA A 167 -36.63 -12.96 8.15
C ALA A 167 -36.82 -11.56 7.51
N GLY A 168 -36.96 -11.47 6.17
CA GLY A 168 -37.24 -10.24 5.43
C GLY A 168 -36.08 -9.31 5.21
N LYS A 169 -34.81 -9.75 5.45
CA LYS A 169 -33.63 -8.92 5.16
C LYS A 169 -33.36 -8.86 3.65
N ASN A 170 -33.11 -7.65 3.15
CA ASN A 170 -32.69 -7.46 1.76
C ASN A 170 -31.21 -7.80 1.55
N ALA A 171 -30.81 -7.97 0.28
CA ALA A 171 -29.44 -8.39 -0.08
C ALA A 171 -28.37 -7.42 0.43
N ALA A 172 -28.61 -6.10 0.44
CA ALA A 172 -27.63 -5.13 0.92
C ALA A 172 -27.40 -5.30 2.44
N ARG A 173 -28.46 -5.49 3.21
CA ARG A 173 -28.39 -5.71 4.66
C ARG A 173 -27.68 -7.04 4.98
N ILE A 174 -28.01 -8.11 4.24
CA ILE A 174 -27.33 -9.40 4.37
C ILE A 174 -25.83 -9.25 4.06
N SER A 175 -25.48 -8.53 2.99
CA SER A 175 -24.08 -8.27 2.63
C SER A 175 -23.29 -7.61 3.77
N VAL A 176 -23.88 -6.61 4.43
CA VAL A 176 -23.20 -5.87 5.50
C VAL A 176 -23.20 -6.63 6.83
N GLU A 177 -24.36 -7.21 7.23
CA GLU A 177 -24.50 -7.83 8.54
C GLU A 177 -23.94 -9.27 8.59
N HIS A 178 -23.94 -10.00 7.47
CA HIS A 178 -23.59 -11.42 7.47
C HIS A 178 -22.43 -11.77 6.56
N ILE A 179 -22.32 -11.19 5.35
CA ILE A 179 -21.25 -11.54 4.43
C ILE A 179 -19.94 -10.84 4.81
N LEU A 180 -19.97 -9.50 4.93
CA LEU A 180 -18.78 -8.69 5.18
C LEU A 180 -18.00 -9.12 6.44
N PRO A 181 -18.64 -9.38 7.60
CA PRO A 181 -17.91 -9.85 8.79
C PRO A 181 -17.21 -11.20 8.57
N ASN A 182 -17.82 -12.09 7.79
CA ASN A 182 -17.26 -13.41 7.49
C ASN A 182 -16.06 -13.38 6.52
N VAL A 183 -15.96 -12.35 5.67
CA VAL A 183 -14.82 -12.17 4.75
C VAL A 183 -13.77 -11.19 5.29
N LEU A 184 -14.03 -10.51 6.40
CA LEU A 184 -13.21 -9.43 6.95
C LEU A 184 -11.75 -9.90 7.20
N ASN A 185 -11.55 -11.08 7.75
CA ASN A 185 -10.22 -11.63 8.00
C ASN A 185 -9.40 -11.75 6.72
N LEU A 186 -10.03 -12.19 5.63
CA LEU A 186 -9.38 -12.27 4.31
C LEU A 186 -9.05 -10.86 3.79
N LEU A 187 -9.96 -9.89 3.97
CA LEU A 187 -9.76 -8.51 3.52
C LEU A 187 -8.62 -7.82 4.28
N ILE A 188 -8.47 -8.06 5.58
CA ILE A 188 -7.34 -7.52 6.37
C ILE A 188 -6.02 -8.04 5.82
N VAL A 189 -5.92 -9.35 5.56
CA VAL A 189 -4.70 -9.94 4.97
C VAL A 189 -4.45 -9.37 3.56
N GLN A 190 -5.49 -9.28 2.72
CA GLN A 190 -5.34 -8.70 1.40
C GLN A 190 -4.92 -7.23 1.44
N ALA A 191 -5.42 -6.46 2.41
CA ALA A 191 -5.03 -5.07 2.59
C ALA A 191 -3.54 -4.91 2.92
N THR A 192 -2.96 -5.78 3.77
CA THR A 192 -1.52 -5.72 4.07
C THR A 192 -0.67 -6.04 2.84
N ILE A 193 -1.08 -7.00 2.00
CA ILE A 193 -0.41 -7.33 0.74
C ILE A 193 -0.48 -6.13 -0.20
N GLN A 194 -1.66 -5.55 -0.40
CA GLN A 194 -1.85 -4.41 -1.29
C GLN A 194 -1.13 -3.15 -0.79
N PHE A 195 -0.99 -2.99 0.53
CA PHE A 195 -0.22 -1.90 1.09
C PHE A 195 1.29 -2.04 0.78
N SER A 196 1.84 -3.23 0.88
CA SER A 196 3.22 -3.52 0.47
C SER A 196 3.44 -3.22 -1.01
N LEU A 197 2.55 -3.70 -1.88
CA LEU A 197 2.59 -3.46 -3.32
C LEU A 197 2.37 -1.98 -3.65
N GLY A 198 1.54 -1.27 -2.89
CA GLY A 198 1.31 0.16 -3.02
C GLY A 198 2.55 1.00 -2.75
N ILE A 199 3.35 0.64 -1.73
CA ILE A 199 4.64 1.29 -1.46
C ILE A 199 5.61 1.07 -2.61
N LEU A 200 5.69 -0.15 -3.16
CA LEU A 200 6.54 -0.45 -4.31
C LEU A 200 6.08 0.29 -5.57
N ALA A 201 4.77 0.36 -5.80
CA ALA A 201 4.20 1.10 -6.94
C ALA A 201 4.46 2.60 -6.82
N GLU A 202 4.30 3.20 -5.64
CA GLU A 202 4.67 4.60 -5.38
C GLU A 202 6.16 4.83 -5.66
N ALA A 203 7.02 3.95 -5.11
CA ALA A 203 8.46 4.06 -5.31
C ALA A 203 8.84 3.96 -6.79
N ALA A 204 8.23 3.05 -7.55
CA ALA A 204 8.47 2.90 -8.98
C ALA A 204 8.00 4.15 -9.77
N LEU A 205 6.81 4.69 -9.48
CA LEU A 205 6.29 5.90 -10.11
C LEU A 205 7.15 7.12 -9.78
N SER A 206 7.55 7.28 -8.53
CA SER A 206 8.43 8.37 -8.11
C SER A 206 9.83 8.25 -8.70
N TYR A 207 10.34 7.00 -8.85
CA TYR A 207 11.63 6.72 -9.50
C TYR A 207 11.65 7.15 -10.98
N VAL A 208 10.57 6.92 -11.71
CA VAL A 208 10.45 7.38 -13.11
C VAL A 208 9.98 8.86 -13.23
N GLY A 209 9.90 9.58 -12.12
CA GLY A 209 9.57 11.00 -12.09
C GLY A 209 8.07 11.34 -12.13
N LEU A 210 7.20 10.34 -12.02
CA LEU A 210 5.74 10.53 -12.14
C LEU A 210 5.02 10.61 -10.78
N GLY A 211 5.70 10.25 -9.67
CA GLY A 211 5.17 10.30 -8.30
C GLY A 211 5.37 11.65 -7.63
N ALA A 212 5.81 11.63 -6.37
CA ALA A 212 6.07 12.82 -5.57
C ALA A 212 7.08 13.75 -6.25
N GLN A 213 6.76 15.05 -6.26
CA GLN A 213 7.60 16.09 -6.87
C GLN A 213 8.35 16.89 -5.81
N PRO A 214 9.56 17.39 -6.14
CA PRO A 214 10.29 18.29 -5.25
C PRO A 214 9.41 19.52 -4.86
N PRO A 215 9.57 20.07 -3.65
CA PRO A 215 10.61 19.73 -2.65
C PRO A 215 10.28 18.53 -1.75
N THR A 216 9.11 17.90 -1.90
CA THR A 216 8.65 16.80 -1.04
C THR A 216 9.42 15.51 -1.35
N PRO A 217 10.18 14.95 -0.39
CA PRO A 217 10.87 13.69 -0.60
C PRO A 217 9.88 12.52 -0.54
N SER A 218 10.16 11.48 -1.32
CA SER A 218 9.68 10.12 -1.14
C SER A 218 10.84 9.15 -1.31
N TRP A 219 10.72 7.93 -0.81
CA TRP A 219 11.81 6.97 -0.97
C TRP A 219 12.14 6.67 -2.44
N GLY A 220 11.09 6.60 -3.29
CA GLY A 220 11.27 6.41 -4.74
C GLY A 220 11.94 7.61 -5.41
N ARG A 221 11.61 8.83 -5.00
CA ARG A 221 12.26 10.04 -5.50
C ARG A 221 13.71 10.13 -5.09
N MET A 222 14.03 9.77 -3.85
CA MET A 222 15.43 9.69 -3.38
C MET A 222 16.25 8.70 -4.19
N LEU A 223 15.66 7.54 -4.57
CA LEU A 223 16.32 6.58 -5.46
C LEU A 223 16.55 7.14 -6.86
N ALA A 224 15.58 7.90 -7.42
CA ALA A 224 15.73 8.56 -8.70
C ALA A 224 16.89 9.59 -8.69
N ASP A 225 16.94 10.42 -7.67
CA ASP A 225 17.99 11.43 -7.50
C ASP A 225 19.38 10.79 -7.30
N ALA A 226 19.44 9.58 -6.73
CA ALA A 226 20.67 8.83 -6.53
C ALA A 226 21.20 8.14 -7.81
N GLN A 227 20.39 7.95 -8.84
CA GLN A 227 20.68 7.10 -10.00
C GLN A 227 22.02 7.42 -10.67
N THR A 228 22.33 8.69 -10.87
CA THR A 228 23.57 9.14 -11.52
C THR A 228 24.76 9.22 -10.56
N LEU A 229 24.53 9.07 -9.26
CA LEU A 229 25.51 9.27 -8.20
C LEU A 229 25.92 7.98 -7.49
N VAL A 230 25.34 6.83 -7.86
CA VAL A 230 25.57 5.54 -7.19
C VAL A 230 27.04 5.14 -7.16
N SER A 231 27.80 5.44 -8.22
CA SER A 231 29.23 5.13 -8.28
C SER A 231 30.09 5.98 -7.35
N ILE A 232 29.65 7.19 -7.00
CA ILE A 232 30.38 8.14 -6.17
C ILE A 232 29.90 8.11 -4.73
N ALA A 233 28.58 8.00 -4.55
CA ALA A 233 27.91 8.06 -3.24
C ALA A 233 26.83 6.96 -3.14
N PRO A 234 27.21 5.67 -3.01
CA PRO A 234 26.25 4.56 -3.02
C PRO A 234 25.23 4.61 -1.87
N HIS A 235 25.56 5.25 -0.76
CA HIS A 235 24.66 5.42 0.39
C HIS A 235 23.38 6.17 0.02
N LEU A 236 23.39 7.06 -1.00
CA LEU A 236 22.21 7.76 -1.50
C LEU A 236 21.13 6.83 -2.04
N ALA A 237 21.52 5.69 -2.61
CA ALA A 237 20.60 4.68 -3.10
C ALA A 237 20.33 3.57 -2.06
N LEU A 238 21.36 3.15 -1.34
CA LEU A 238 21.26 2.05 -0.36
C LEU A 238 20.29 2.38 0.77
N ILE A 239 20.35 3.60 1.32
CA ILE A 239 19.56 3.98 2.48
C ILE A 239 18.05 4.00 2.16
N PRO A 240 17.55 4.71 1.14
CA PRO A 240 16.12 4.64 0.79
C PRO A 240 15.72 3.26 0.28
N GLY A 241 16.60 2.52 -0.40
CA GLY A 241 16.37 1.13 -0.79
C GLY A 241 16.14 0.23 0.42
N PHE A 242 16.96 0.32 1.46
CA PHE A 242 16.76 -0.43 2.71
C PHE A 242 15.49 0.00 3.45
N ALA A 243 15.13 1.28 3.44
CA ALA A 243 13.86 1.75 4.04
C ALA A 243 12.65 1.08 3.38
N ILE A 244 12.63 1.00 2.04
CA ILE A 244 11.59 0.29 1.28
C ILE A 244 11.58 -1.19 1.64
N ILE A 245 12.74 -1.87 1.58
CA ILE A 245 12.86 -3.31 1.84
C ILE A 245 12.35 -3.66 3.24
N ILE A 246 12.80 -2.95 4.26
CA ILE A 246 12.40 -3.18 5.66
C ILE A 246 10.89 -3.00 5.83
N THR A 247 10.32 -1.95 5.24
CA THR A 247 8.89 -1.66 5.35
C THR A 247 8.05 -2.70 4.62
N VAL A 248 8.39 -3.03 3.38
CA VAL A 248 7.68 -4.03 2.57
C VAL A 248 7.79 -5.42 3.20
N MET A 249 8.98 -5.81 3.67
CA MET A 249 9.17 -7.08 4.36
C MET A 249 8.39 -7.12 5.67
N GLY A 250 8.37 -6.02 6.43
CA GLY A 250 7.58 -5.89 7.65
C GLY A 250 6.09 -6.10 7.39
N LEU A 251 5.53 -5.42 6.39
CA LEU A 251 4.12 -5.55 6.01
C LEU A 251 3.77 -6.96 5.51
N ASN A 252 4.63 -7.58 4.70
CA ASN A 252 4.41 -8.95 4.22
C ASN A 252 4.42 -9.96 5.37
N LEU A 253 5.43 -9.89 6.25
CA LEU A 253 5.49 -10.76 7.45
C LEU A 253 4.29 -10.53 8.39
N MET A 254 3.84 -9.27 8.51
CA MET A 254 2.63 -8.94 9.28
C MET A 254 1.39 -9.56 8.62
N GLY A 255 1.25 -9.47 7.29
CA GLY A 255 0.15 -10.07 6.55
C GLY A 255 0.09 -11.59 6.69
N ASP A 256 1.22 -12.27 6.52
CA ASP A 256 1.33 -13.72 6.72
C ASP A 256 1.03 -14.11 8.17
N GLY A 257 1.57 -13.36 9.11
CA GLY A 257 1.31 -13.58 10.53
C GLY A 257 -0.15 -13.38 10.93
N LEU A 258 -0.83 -12.37 10.37
CA LEU A 258 -2.27 -12.14 10.53
C LEU A 258 -3.09 -13.26 9.91
N ARG A 259 -2.72 -13.72 8.72
CA ARG A 259 -3.38 -14.86 8.07
C ARG A 259 -3.36 -16.10 8.94
N ASP A 260 -2.19 -16.45 9.50
CA ASP A 260 -2.04 -17.59 10.40
C ASP A 260 -2.83 -17.42 11.71
N TYR A 261 -2.83 -16.20 12.25
CA TYR A 261 -3.53 -15.88 13.51
C TYR A 261 -5.05 -15.91 13.36
N LEU A 262 -5.56 -15.42 12.23
CA LEU A 262 -6.99 -15.31 11.94
C LEU A 262 -7.58 -16.61 11.38
N ASN A 263 -6.75 -17.59 10.97
CA ASN A 263 -7.22 -18.87 10.43
C ASN A 263 -7.55 -19.86 11.56
N PRO A 264 -8.84 -20.25 11.75
CA PRO A 264 -9.25 -21.17 12.84
C PRO A 264 -8.61 -22.56 12.73
N ARG A 265 -8.29 -23.02 11.50
CA ARG A 265 -7.76 -24.37 11.26
C ARG A 265 -6.32 -24.54 11.78
N THR A 266 -5.54 -23.50 11.84
CA THR A 266 -4.17 -23.55 12.35
C THR A 266 -4.10 -23.52 13.88
N ARG A 267 -5.18 -23.11 14.55
CA ARG A 267 -5.29 -23.15 16.02
C ARG A 267 -5.41 -24.60 16.56
N VAL A 268 -6.19 -25.45 15.88
CA VAL A 268 -6.47 -26.83 16.31
C VAL A 268 -5.24 -27.75 16.16
N ALA A 269 -4.31 -27.44 15.25
CA ALA A 269 -3.09 -28.23 15.05
C ALA A 269 -1.94 -27.92 16.04
N ARG A 270 -2.13 -26.95 16.94
CA ARG A 270 -1.13 -26.51 17.94
C ARG A 270 -1.52 -26.85 19.39
N THR A 271 -2.70 -27.41 19.62
CA THR A 271 -3.14 -28.02 20.88
C THR A 271 -3.00 -29.55 20.81
#